data_8101725269a2a5f7dec341146e8ee1d2
#
_entry.id   8101725269a2a5f7dec341146e8ee1d2
#
_cell.length_a   1.000
_cell.length_b   1.000
_cell.length_c   1.000
_cell.angle_alpha   90.00
_cell.angle_beta   90.00
_cell.angle_gamma   90.00
#
_symmetry.space_group_name_H-M   'P 1'
#
loop_
_entity.id
_entity.type
_entity.pdbx_description
1 polymer ?
#
loop_
_entity_poly.entity_id
_entity_poly.type
_entity_poly.pdbx_seq_one_letter_code
_entity_poly.pdbx_strand_id
1 'polypeptide(L)'
;MANISDFEKQEIGRYLKWEDKKLFRELDRYYGASSPGGQKASYRFRGRGRVWFSELLPKLQAFVCDEWNYQAKKDDPEIQDKETLIVALGDALSPLMQRNPFPTGAQVPAYLVAAILVSSGLDQLCGEAGN
;
A
#
# COMPACT_ATOMS: atom_id res chain seq x y z
N MET A 1 -8.10 16.99 5.35
CA MET A 1 -7.06 16.58 6.29
C MET A 1 -7.31 15.14 6.75
N ALA A 2 -6.30 14.32 6.70
CA ALA A 2 -6.47 12.92 7.07
C ALA A 2 -6.65 12.77 8.58
N ASN A 3 -7.70 12.08 8.98
CA ASN A 3 -7.94 11.73 10.38
C ASN A 3 -7.48 10.30 10.60
N ILE A 4 -6.21 10.14 10.98
CA ILE A 4 -5.70 8.80 11.27
C ILE A 4 -5.55 8.63 12.77
N SER A 5 -5.75 7.40 13.22
CA SER A 5 -5.59 7.05 14.62
C SER A 5 -4.12 7.06 15.01
N ASP A 6 -3.85 7.14 16.32
CA ASP A 6 -2.46 7.02 16.81
C ASP A 6 -1.86 5.67 16.42
N PHE A 7 -2.69 4.62 16.39
CA PHE A 7 -2.25 3.29 15.97
C PHE A 7 -1.77 3.33 14.51
N GLU A 8 -2.53 3.94 13.62
CA GLU A 8 -2.16 4.04 12.22
C GLU A 8 -0.89 4.87 12.03
N LYS A 9 -0.72 5.94 12.80
CA LYS A 9 0.51 6.73 12.76
C LYS A 9 1.73 5.89 13.15
N GLN A 10 1.59 5.06 14.17
CA GLN A 10 2.66 4.16 14.60
C GLN A 10 2.97 3.14 13.53
N GLU A 11 1.94 2.61 12.88
CA GLU A 11 2.14 1.66 11.79
C GLU A 11 2.91 2.29 10.63
N ILE A 12 2.52 3.49 10.23
CA ILE A 12 3.19 4.21 9.15
C ILE A 12 4.65 4.50 9.53
N GLY A 13 4.89 4.89 10.78
CA GLY A 13 6.24 5.12 11.27
C GLY A 13 7.13 3.89 11.15
N ARG A 14 6.58 2.71 11.41
CA ARG A 14 7.31 1.47 11.24
C ARG A 14 7.56 1.17 9.76
N TYR A 15 6.57 1.36 8.91
CA TYR A 15 6.70 1.11 7.48
C TYR A 15 7.79 1.96 6.85
N LEU A 16 7.96 3.19 7.31
CA LEU A 16 8.99 4.09 6.80
C LEU A 16 10.41 3.55 7.03
N LYS A 17 10.58 2.71 8.05
CA LYS A 17 11.87 2.14 8.40
C LYS A 17 12.13 0.80 7.74
N TRP A 18 11.13 0.21 7.10
CA TRP A 18 11.21 -1.13 6.55
C TRP A 18 11.57 -1.09 5.06
N GLU A 19 12.37 -2.09 4.67
CA GLU A 19 12.65 -2.35 3.26
C GLU A 19 11.42 -3.01 2.59
N ASP A 20 11.38 -2.98 1.26
CA ASP A 20 10.29 -3.56 0.48
C ASP A 20 10.00 -5.01 0.88
N LYS A 21 11.05 -5.79 1.08
CA LYS A 21 10.92 -7.19 1.46
C LYS A 21 10.12 -7.37 2.74
N LYS A 22 10.38 -6.52 3.73
CA LYS A 22 9.68 -6.58 5.01
C LYS A 22 8.25 -6.08 4.88
N LEU A 23 8.02 -5.07 4.06
CA LEU A 23 6.67 -4.58 3.77
C LEU A 23 5.82 -5.67 3.11
N PHE A 24 6.39 -6.41 2.17
CA PHE A 24 5.67 -7.51 1.52
C PHE A 24 5.39 -8.66 2.48
N ARG A 25 6.28 -8.92 3.45
CA ARG A 25 6.02 -9.92 4.49
C ARG A 25 4.84 -9.51 5.36
N GLU A 26 4.74 -8.23 5.68
CA GLU A 26 3.59 -7.72 6.44
C GLU A 26 2.32 -7.88 5.62
N LEU A 27 2.39 -7.64 4.32
CA LEU A 27 1.26 -7.85 3.42
C LEU A 27 0.81 -9.31 3.43
N ASP A 28 1.76 -10.26 3.46
CA ASP A 28 1.45 -11.68 3.57
C ASP A 28 0.66 -11.98 4.85
N ARG A 29 1.01 -11.33 5.95
CA ARG A 29 0.29 -11.50 7.22
C ARG A 29 -1.15 -11.07 7.11
N TYR A 30 -1.40 -9.93 6.50
CA TYR A 30 -2.77 -9.44 6.29
C TYR A 30 -3.52 -10.33 5.33
N TYR A 31 -2.84 -10.83 4.28
CA TYR A 31 -3.44 -11.73 3.31
C TYR A 31 -4.03 -12.96 3.99
N GLY A 32 -3.31 -13.52 4.95
CA GLY A 32 -3.74 -14.72 5.65
C GLY A 32 -4.54 -14.49 6.94
N ALA A 33 -4.83 -13.22 7.28
CA ALA A 33 -5.39 -12.91 8.61
C ALA A 33 -6.75 -13.53 8.88
N SER A 34 -7.58 -13.74 7.85
CA SER A 34 -8.91 -14.33 7.99
C SER A 34 -8.90 -15.85 7.98
N SER A 35 -7.77 -16.47 7.73
CA SER A 35 -7.69 -17.93 7.57
C SER A 35 -7.61 -18.62 8.92
N PRO A 36 -8.22 -19.82 9.06
CA PRO A 36 -8.03 -20.63 10.26
C PRO A 36 -6.56 -20.98 10.46
N GLY A 37 -6.10 -20.98 11.70
CA GLY A 37 -4.73 -21.33 12.02
C GLY A 37 -3.85 -20.18 12.46
N GLY A 38 -4.34 -18.96 12.40
CA GLY A 38 -3.65 -17.79 12.93
C GLY A 38 -2.24 -17.60 12.36
N GLN A 39 -1.23 -17.63 13.22
CA GLN A 39 0.16 -17.36 12.82
C GLN A 39 0.69 -18.40 11.83
N LYS A 40 0.22 -19.63 11.91
CA LYS A 40 0.61 -20.67 10.96
C LYS A 40 0.09 -20.38 9.57
N ALA A 41 -1.06 -19.69 9.48
CA ALA A 41 -1.64 -19.32 8.21
C ALA A 41 -0.74 -18.32 7.47
N SER A 42 -0.11 -17.38 8.20
CA SER A 42 0.78 -16.41 7.55
C SER A 42 2.00 -17.06 6.91
N TYR A 43 2.50 -18.15 7.52
CA TYR A 43 3.59 -18.91 6.92
C TYR A 43 3.17 -19.58 5.61
N ARG A 44 1.95 -20.10 5.55
CA ARG A 44 1.41 -20.72 4.34
C ARG A 44 1.25 -19.74 3.20
N PHE A 45 1.05 -18.46 3.51
CA PHE A 45 0.79 -17.43 2.51
C PHE A 45 2.03 -16.63 2.18
N ARG A 46 3.21 -17.13 2.52
CA ARG A 46 4.46 -16.46 2.21
C ARG A 46 4.58 -16.22 0.71
N GLY A 47 4.82 -14.97 0.33
CA GLY A 47 4.90 -14.56 -1.06
C GLY A 47 3.57 -14.29 -1.75
N ARG A 48 2.45 -14.64 -1.12
CA ARG A 48 1.13 -14.41 -1.71
C ARG A 48 0.78 -12.94 -1.82
N GLY A 49 1.21 -12.16 -0.83
CA GLY A 49 0.99 -10.71 -0.87
C GLY A 49 1.66 -10.07 -2.07
N ARG A 50 2.89 -10.49 -2.36
CA ARG A 50 3.61 -9.97 -3.52
C ARG A 50 2.94 -10.35 -4.83
N VAL A 51 2.46 -11.58 -4.96
CA VAL A 51 1.74 -12.04 -6.15
C VAL A 51 0.45 -11.22 -6.32
N TRP A 52 -0.33 -11.11 -5.24
CA TRP A 52 -1.56 -10.32 -5.26
C TRP A 52 -1.29 -8.87 -5.66
N PHE A 53 -0.25 -8.27 -5.08
CA PHE A 53 0.15 -6.90 -5.37
C PHE A 53 0.50 -6.73 -6.84
N SER A 54 1.27 -7.68 -7.40
CA SER A 54 1.67 -7.64 -8.81
C SER A 54 0.46 -7.72 -9.75
N GLU A 55 -0.51 -8.53 -9.40
CA GLU A 55 -1.74 -8.65 -10.18
C GLU A 55 -2.58 -7.38 -10.13
N LEU A 56 -2.55 -6.68 -9.01
CA LEU A 56 -3.29 -5.44 -8.84
C LEU A 56 -2.54 -4.23 -9.39
N LEU A 57 -1.24 -4.37 -9.65
CA LEU A 57 -0.37 -3.26 -10.00
C LEU A 57 -0.88 -2.40 -11.17
N PRO A 58 -1.42 -2.96 -12.26
CA PRO A 58 -1.98 -2.12 -13.34
C PRO A 58 -3.09 -1.20 -12.85
N LYS A 59 -3.95 -1.68 -11.96
CA LYS A 59 -5.02 -0.85 -11.39
C LYS A 59 -4.46 0.22 -10.47
N LEU A 60 -3.45 -0.14 -9.66
CA LEU A 60 -2.78 0.81 -8.78
C LEU A 60 -2.09 1.90 -9.59
N GLN A 61 -1.40 1.51 -10.66
CA GLN A 61 -0.71 2.45 -11.53
C GLN A 61 -1.69 3.43 -12.17
N ALA A 62 -2.78 2.92 -12.73
CA ALA A 62 -3.80 3.76 -13.35
C ALA A 62 -4.40 4.72 -12.32
N PHE A 63 -4.69 4.24 -11.12
CA PHE A 63 -5.25 5.09 -10.07
C PHE A 63 -4.26 6.18 -9.66
N VAL A 64 -3.05 5.78 -9.28
CA VAL A 64 -2.06 6.72 -8.73
C VAL A 64 -1.64 7.75 -9.76
N CYS A 65 -1.42 7.32 -11.00
CA CYS A 65 -0.86 8.20 -12.02
C CYS A 65 -1.91 9.04 -12.72
N ASP A 66 -3.13 8.50 -12.90
CA ASP A 66 -4.17 9.19 -13.65
C ASP A 66 -5.24 9.81 -12.74
N GLU A 67 -5.92 9.00 -11.93
CA GLU A 67 -7.02 9.51 -11.10
C GLU A 67 -6.54 10.39 -9.95
N TRP A 68 -5.55 9.91 -9.19
CA TRP A 68 -4.97 10.67 -8.09
C TRP A 68 -4.03 11.76 -8.62
N ASN A 69 -3.50 11.54 -9.81
CA ASN A 69 -2.62 12.48 -10.51
C ASN A 69 -1.37 12.82 -9.69
N TYR A 70 -0.54 11.80 -9.49
CA TYR A 70 0.69 11.94 -8.73
C TYR A 70 1.59 13.05 -9.28
N GLN A 71 1.66 13.21 -10.61
CA GLN A 71 2.55 14.21 -11.21
C GLN A 71 2.20 15.63 -10.78
N ALA A 72 0.91 15.91 -10.58
CA ALA A 72 0.48 17.21 -10.08
C ALA A 72 0.72 17.35 -8.58
N LYS A 73 0.68 16.25 -7.84
CA LYS A 73 0.79 16.27 -6.38
C LYS A 73 2.22 16.23 -5.87
N LYS A 74 3.16 15.72 -6.65
CA LYS A 74 4.53 15.53 -6.17
C LYS A 74 5.23 16.84 -5.79
N ASP A 75 4.77 17.96 -6.33
CA ASP A 75 5.32 19.27 -6.00
C ASP A 75 4.53 20.00 -4.90
N ASP A 76 3.47 19.36 -4.37
CA ASP A 76 2.66 19.93 -3.30
C ASP A 76 3.49 19.98 -2.00
N PRO A 77 3.68 21.17 -1.40
CA PRO A 77 4.46 21.27 -0.16
C PRO A 77 3.86 20.51 1.01
N GLU A 78 2.56 20.21 0.97
CA GLU A 78 1.91 19.49 2.05
C GLU A 78 2.25 18.00 2.07
N ILE A 79 2.76 17.44 0.97
CA ILE A 79 3.06 16.01 0.88
C ILE A 79 4.52 15.73 0.48
N GLN A 80 5.44 16.62 0.86
CA GLN A 80 6.86 16.46 0.52
C GLN A 80 7.54 15.37 1.33
N ASP A 81 7.13 15.12 2.57
CA ASP A 81 7.73 14.05 3.35
C ASP A 81 7.00 12.73 3.11
N LYS A 82 7.72 11.63 3.33
CA LYS A 82 7.21 10.29 3.04
C LYS A 82 6.01 9.92 3.89
N GLU A 83 6.00 10.33 5.16
CA GLU A 83 4.90 10.02 6.06
C GLU A 83 3.60 10.64 5.56
N THR A 84 3.63 11.93 5.24
CA THR A 84 2.45 12.64 4.75
C THR A 84 2.00 12.08 3.40
N LEU A 85 2.97 11.73 2.54
CA LEU A 85 2.67 11.13 1.25
C LEU A 85 1.96 9.77 1.41
N ILE A 86 2.43 8.93 2.34
CA ILE A 86 1.81 7.64 2.60
C ILE A 86 0.39 7.82 3.13
N VAL A 87 0.17 8.79 4.03
CA VAL A 87 -1.16 9.06 4.57
C VAL A 87 -2.11 9.51 3.47
N ALA A 88 -1.68 10.47 2.65
CA ALA A 88 -2.51 10.99 1.57
C ALA A 88 -2.86 9.92 0.55
N LEU A 89 -1.85 9.14 0.14
CA LEU A 89 -2.06 8.07 -0.83
C LEU A 89 -2.91 6.95 -0.25
N GLY A 90 -2.66 6.56 1.00
CA GLY A 90 -3.44 5.52 1.66
C GLY A 90 -4.90 5.89 1.80
N ASP A 91 -5.20 7.14 2.17
CA ASP A 91 -6.57 7.62 2.23
C ASP A 91 -7.24 7.54 0.86
N ALA A 92 -6.53 7.95 -0.18
CA ALA A 92 -7.06 7.91 -1.54
C ALA A 92 -7.27 6.48 -2.03
N LEU A 93 -6.37 5.55 -1.66
CA LEU A 93 -6.46 4.15 -2.07
C LEU A 93 -7.53 3.36 -1.30
N SER A 94 -7.98 3.86 -0.16
CA SER A 94 -8.88 3.10 0.71
C SER A 94 -10.12 2.57 -0.02
N PRO A 95 -10.86 3.39 -0.80
CA PRO A 95 -12.02 2.86 -1.54
C PRO A 95 -11.64 1.78 -2.55
N LEU A 96 -10.50 1.94 -3.21
CA LEU A 96 -10.03 0.95 -4.18
C LEU A 96 -9.71 -0.38 -3.48
N MET A 97 -9.07 -0.31 -2.30
CA MET A 97 -8.74 -1.51 -1.54
C MET A 97 -9.99 -2.21 -1.03
N GLN A 98 -11.02 -1.47 -0.66
CA GLN A 98 -12.29 -2.06 -0.23
C GLN A 98 -12.96 -2.84 -1.35
N ARG A 99 -12.78 -2.42 -2.60
CA ARG A 99 -13.35 -3.11 -3.76
C ARG A 99 -12.49 -4.26 -4.25
N ASN A 100 -11.27 -4.38 -3.75
CA ASN A 100 -10.32 -5.40 -4.18
C ASN A 100 -9.71 -6.11 -2.96
N PRO A 101 -10.54 -6.79 -2.14
CA PRO A 101 -10.03 -7.50 -0.97
C PRO A 101 -9.13 -8.66 -1.40
N PHE A 102 -8.38 -9.20 -0.44
CA PHE A 102 -7.61 -10.41 -0.68
C PHE A 102 -8.55 -11.58 -1.04
N PRO A 103 -8.07 -12.55 -1.82
CA PRO A 103 -8.88 -13.76 -2.12
C PRO A 103 -9.36 -14.49 -0.88
N THR A 104 -8.67 -14.35 0.25
CA THR A 104 -9.08 -14.94 1.53
C THR A 104 -10.25 -14.23 2.19
N GLY A 105 -10.63 -13.05 1.66
CA GLY A 105 -11.65 -12.20 2.25
C GLY A 105 -11.12 -11.19 3.26
N ALA A 106 -9.83 -11.26 3.60
CA ALA A 106 -9.23 -10.31 4.51
C ALA A 106 -9.19 -8.90 3.88
N GLN A 107 -9.32 -7.89 4.71
CA GLN A 107 -9.22 -6.51 4.25
C GLN A 107 -7.78 -6.14 3.94
N VAL A 108 -7.60 -5.36 2.89
CA VAL A 108 -6.28 -4.88 2.49
C VAL A 108 -5.96 -3.60 3.25
N PRO A 109 -4.82 -3.53 3.94
CA PRO A 109 -4.42 -2.30 4.65
C PRO A 109 -3.92 -1.25 3.65
N ALA A 110 -4.72 -0.21 3.41
CA ALA A 110 -4.42 0.80 2.40
C ALA A 110 -3.10 1.52 2.67
N TYR A 111 -2.78 1.82 3.93
CA TYR A 111 -1.54 2.51 4.25
C TYR A 111 -0.31 1.64 4.00
N LEU A 112 -0.43 0.32 4.19
CA LEU A 112 0.66 -0.59 3.87
C LEU A 112 0.91 -0.65 2.36
N VAL A 113 -0.16 -0.71 1.56
CA VAL A 113 -0.04 -0.67 0.10
C VAL A 113 0.59 0.65 -0.34
N ALA A 114 0.15 1.76 0.26
CA ALA A 114 0.74 3.07 -0.02
C ALA A 114 2.23 3.09 0.31
N ALA A 115 2.61 2.52 1.46
CA ALA A 115 4.01 2.47 1.87
C ALA A 115 4.86 1.68 0.89
N ILE A 116 4.34 0.57 0.37
CA ILE A 116 5.03 -0.24 -0.63
C ILE A 116 5.24 0.57 -1.91
N LEU A 117 4.21 1.26 -2.36
CA LEU A 117 4.29 2.08 -3.57
C LEU A 117 5.31 3.21 -3.41
N VAL A 118 5.29 3.89 -2.27
CA VAL A 118 6.22 4.99 -1.99
C VAL A 118 7.66 4.45 -1.91
N SER A 119 7.84 3.32 -1.24
CA SER A 119 9.16 2.70 -1.11
C SER A 119 9.72 2.24 -2.45
N SER A 120 8.86 1.72 -3.32
CA SER A 120 9.26 1.26 -4.67
C SER A 120 9.53 2.40 -5.62
N GLY A 121 8.99 3.58 -5.34
CA GLY A 121 9.21 4.78 -6.16
C GLY A 121 8.02 5.12 -7.04
N LEU A 122 7.27 6.15 -6.66
CA LEU A 122 6.13 6.62 -7.44
C LEU A 122 6.57 7.23 -8.77
N ASP A 123 7.75 7.85 -8.80
CA ASP A 123 8.27 8.42 -10.03
C ASP A 123 8.53 7.34 -11.08
N GLN A 124 9.05 6.18 -10.65
CA GLN A 124 9.25 5.07 -11.57
C GLN A 124 7.91 4.50 -12.05
N LEU A 125 6.96 4.38 -11.14
CA LEU A 125 5.65 3.83 -11.46
C LEU A 125 4.94 4.69 -12.51
N CYS A 126 4.92 6.00 -12.31
CA CYS A 126 4.18 6.92 -13.17
C CYS A 126 5.00 7.40 -14.34
N GLY A 127 6.32 7.50 -14.19
CA GLY A 127 7.20 7.88 -15.28
C GLY A 127 7.18 6.88 -16.42
N GLU A 128 7.20 5.59 -16.08
CA GLU A 128 7.12 4.53 -17.07
C GLU A 128 5.78 4.54 -17.80
N ALA A 129 4.70 4.82 -17.07
CA ALA A 129 3.36 4.90 -17.65
C ALA A 129 3.21 6.10 -18.57
N GLY A 130 3.97 7.17 -18.33
CA GLY A 130 3.89 8.40 -19.12
C GLY A 130 4.60 8.33 -20.44
N ASN A 131 5.30 7.26 -20.70
CA ASN A 131 6.03 7.10 -21.96
C ASN A 131 5.25 6.24 -22.96
#